data_1056bd3c88e3260807ce69b5ba0b534e
#
_entry.id   1056bd3c88e3260807ce69b5ba0b534e
#
_cell.length_a   1.000
_cell.length_b   1.000
_cell.length_c   1.000
_cell.angle_alpha   90.00
_cell.angle_beta   90.00
_cell.angle_gamma   90.00
#
_symmetry.space_group_name_H-M   'P 1'
#
loop_
_entity.id
_entity.type
_entity.pdbx_description
1 polymer ?
#
loop_
_entity_poly.entity_id
_entity_poly.type
_entity_poly.pdbx_seq_one_letter_code
_entity_poly.pdbx_strand_id
1 'polypeptide(L)'
;RTYDIGVVTDKSVKVKFNGKAVPNKNFEQYMDIYIGPKTETKRVYEIPHERWEIGACLSPLDEFTQVSYVNGINTCKGGKHIDFVLNQIVKKMIVYIEKKKKVKVKPATIKEQLMLFVNCVIENPSFDSQTKECMNTPQSRWGSKCEVSDKFIDKLAKMGVMESAIASNEIKAAKSAKKTDGRKTRNIRGVPKYMGANWAGGTKSKDCTLILCEGDSAKAGIVSGLSKEDRDKYGVFPLKGKLMNTLDANLNKINNNEEITNIKKILGLITGKTYTKEEALKQLRYGKLLFMTDQDLDGSHIKGLCINMFHSQWHDLVKIPNFLGFMNTPILKATKGKRTKSFYTDSAYKTWKQANNNGKGWKIKYYKGLGTSTAKEFKEYFAEKKVVMFKYNGETSDNAIDRVFNKTRADDRKDWLANYDKDAVLNPDNNKVSFEDFTDREMIHFSKYDCERSIPNLVDGWKTSLRKILYAAFKRNLISEIKVAQLAGYVSEHSGYHHGEASLNGGIVGMAQEFIGSNNINALLPLGQFGTRLKGGKDSASERYIFTKLNAITRAIYPKLDDDVLYYLDDDGLKVEPEYYAPIIPMILVNGGKGIGTGFSYEGLCYNPTQIIDCLKCKLKGKEYSGDIKPY
;
A
#
# COMPACT_ATOMS: atom_id res chain seq x y z
N ARG A 1 39.94 9.85 -37.35
CA ARG A 1 40.09 11.30 -37.04
C ARG A 1 39.67 12.18 -38.22
N THR A 2 40.11 11.92 -39.44
CA THR A 2 39.77 12.74 -40.64
C THR A 2 38.25 12.72 -40.91
N TYR A 3 37.60 11.57 -40.74
CA TYR A 3 36.13 11.45 -40.83
C TYR A 3 35.45 12.28 -39.76
N ASP A 4 35.95 12.25 -38.52
CA ASP A 4 35.43 13.05 -37.40
C ASP A 4 35.47 14.55 -37.75
N ILE A 5 36.65 15.03 -38.19
CA ILE A 5 36.82 16.42 -38.58
C ILE A 5 35.88 16.82 -39.71
N GLY A 6 35.68 15.92 -40.70
CA GLY A 6 34.82 16.19 -41.87
C GLY A 6 33.34 16.44 -41.49
N VAL A 7 32.92 15.97 -40.33
CA VAL A 7 31.52 16.05 -39.90
C VAL A 7 31.22 17.17 -38.91
N VAL A 8 32.24 17.51 -38.08
CA VAL A 8 32.14 18.59 -37.10
C VAL A 8 32.63 19.93 -37.60
N THR A 9 33.09 19.99 -38.86
CA THR A 9 33.53 21.21 -39.52
C THR A 9 32.41 21.79 -40.36
N ASP A 10 32.36 23.12 -40.53
CA ASP A 10 31.37 23.79 -41.35
C ASP A 10 31.34 23.24 -42.77
N LYS A 11 30.15 23.13 -43.34
CA LYS A 11 29.91 22.54 -44.66
C LYS A 11 30.61 23.25 -45.85
N SER A 12 31.02 24.51 -45.63
CA SER A 12 31.83 25.27 -46.60
C SER A 12 33.26 24.74 -46.74
N VAL A 13 33.75 24.01 -45.72
CA VAL A 13 35.12 23.45 -45.70
C VAL A 13 35.12 22.02 -46.25
N LYS A 14 35.84 21.79 -47.33
CA LYS A 14 36.00 20.46 -47.97
C LYS A 14 37.17 19.69 -47.29
N VAL A 15 36.81 18.68 -46.52
CA VAL A 15 37.80 17.79 -45.88
C VAL A 15 38.17 16.64 -46.83
N LYS A 16 39.48 16.41 -47.03
CA LYS A 16 39.99 15.33 -47.88
C LYS A 16 40.94 14.44 -47.10
N PHE A 17 40.96 13.16 -47.41
CA PHE A 17 41.89 12.18 -46.94
C PHE A 17 42.65 11.57 -48.11
N ASN A 18 43.97 11.74 -48.18
CA ASN A 18 44.78 11.30 -49.31
C ASN A 18 44.23 11.74 -50.68
N GLY A 19 43.84 13.02 -50.77
CA GLY A 19 43.29 13.62 -51.99
C GLY A 19 41.83 13.32 -52.27
N LYS A 20 41.23 12.33 -51.64
CA LYS A 20 39.80 11.98 -51.80
C LYS A 20 38.95 12.67 -50.76
N ALA A 21 37.79 13.21 -51.18
CA ALA A 21 36.83 13.82 -50.26
C ALA A 21 36.25 12.78 -49.28
N VAL A 22 36.06 13.18 -48.02
CA VAL A 22 35.40 12.35 -46.99
C VAL A 22 33.93 12.13 -47.43
N PRO A 23 33.44 10.88 -47.43
CA PRO A 23 32.10 10.55 -47.97
C PRO A 23 30.93 11.11 -47.13
N ASN A 24 31.13 11.24 -45.83
CA ASN A 24 30.08 11.72 -44.90
C ASN A 24 29.98 13.25 -44.95
N LYS A 25 28.81 13.76 -45.35
CA LYS A 25 28.57 15.20 -45.55
C LYS A 25 27.89 15.89 -44.38
N ASN A 26 27.41 15.15 -43.41
CA ASN A 26 26.69 15.67 -42.23
C ASN A 26 26.73 14.65 -41.09
N PHE A 27 26.33 15.09 -39.88
CA PHE A 27 26.35 14.27 -38.67
C PHE A 27 25.37 13.07 -38.76
N GLU A 28 24.23 13.19 -39.44
CA GLU A 28 23.32 12.05 -39.67
C GLU A 28 24.00 10.93 -40.48
N GLN A 29 24.74 11.28 -41.59
CA GLN A 29 25.46 10.31 -42.39
C GLN A 29 26.67 9.74 -41.62
N TYR A 30 27.26 10.50 -40.71
CA TYR A 30 28.36 10.03 -39.87
C TYR A 30 27.92 8.89 -38.94
N MET A 31 26.66 8.87 -38.52
CA MET A 31 26.13 7.76 -37.72
C MET A 31 26.24 6.42 -38.48
N ASP A 32 26.27 6.42 -39.83
CA ASP A 32 26.41 5.21 -40.64
C ASP A 32 27.73 4.46 -40.35
N ILE A 33 28.78 5.15 -39.92
CA ILE A 33 30.05 4.54 -39.57
C ILE A 33 29.93 3.61 -38.35
N TYR A 34 29.03 3.92 -37.44
CA TYR A 34 28.83 3.19 -36.19
C TYR A 34 27.71 2.15 -36.25
N ILE A 35 26.64 2.45 -36.97
CA ILE A 35 25.40 1.67 -36.95
C ILE A 35 24.96 1.16 -38.31
N GLY A 36 25.75 1.37 -39.39
CA GLY A 36 25.41 1.02 -40.75
C GLY A 36 24.43 2.01 -41.40
N PRO A 37 24.12 1.81 -42.69
CA PRO A 37 23.30 2.73 -43.45
C PRO A 37 21.86 2.80 -42.91
N LYS A 38 21.19 3.94 -43.17
CA LYS A 38 19.82 4.20 -42.68
C LYS A 38 18.78 3.21 -43.21
N THR A 39 19.07 2.54 -44.30
CA THR A 39 18.24 1.47 -44.88
C THR A 39 18.25 0.20 -44.02
N GLU A 40 19.32 -0.08 -43.33
CA GLU A 40 19.51 -1.27 -42.50
C GLU A 40 19.20 -0.99 -41.04
N THR A 41 19.67 0.15 -40.50
CA THR A 41 19.49 0.49 -39.09
C THR A 41 18.68 1.78 -38.94
N LYS A 42 17.47 1.62 -38.36
CA LYS A 42 16.57 2.75 -38.07
C LYS A 42 17.19 3.66 -37.01
N ARG A 43 17.10 4.96 -37.24
CA ARG A 43 17.59 6.00 -36.32
C ARG A 43 16.67 7.20 -36.33
N VAL A 44 16.66 7.95 -35.25
CA VAL A 44 16.07 9.28 -35.20
C VAL A 44 17.20 10.31 -35.10
N TYR A 45 17.03 11.42 -35.85
CA TYR A 45 17.95 12.54 -35.86
C TYR A 45 17.15 13.83 -35.83
N GLU A 46 17.64 14.81 -35.06
CA GLU A 46 17.01 16.12 -34.87
C GLU A 46 18.08 17.19 -34.60
N ILE A 47 17.79 18.41 -35.08
CA ILE A 47 18.56 19.64 -34.79
C ILE A 47 17.65 20.53 -33.92
N PRO A 48 17.63 20.32 -32.59
CA PRO A 48 16.75 21.09 -31.69
C PRO A 48 17.16 22.56 -31.54
N HIS A 49 18.40 22.90 -31.85
CA HIS A 49 18.96 24.23 -31.84
C HIS A 49 20.14 24.29 -32.83
N GLU A 50 20.47 25.43 -33.39
CA GLU A 50 21.60 25.60 -34.35
C GLU A 50 22.96 25.07 -33.83
N ARG A 51 23.14 25.09 -32.51
CA ARG A 51 24.34 24.58 -31.80
C ARG A 51 24.22 23.13 -31.35
N TRP A 52 23.15 22.41 -31.71
CA TRP A 52 22.92 21.06 -31.24
C TRP A 52 22.40 20.14 -32.33
N GLU A 53 23.08 19.06 -32.56
CA GLU A 53 22.63 17.95 -33.39
C GLU A 53 22.56 16.71 -32.49
N ILE A 54 21.41 16.05 -32.48
CA ILE A 54 21.19 14.84 -31.68
C ILE A 54 20.66 13.70 -32.53
N GLY A 55 21.18 12.52 -32.30
CA GLY A 55 20.71 11.29 -32.92
C GLY A 55 20.62 10.16 -31.91
N ALA A 56 19.68 9.24 -32.11
CA ALA A 56 19.58 8.05 -31.27
C ALA A 56 19.04 6.85 -32.07
N CYS A 57 19.42 5.66 -31.62
CA CYS A 57 18.88 4.40 -32.09
C CYS A 57 18.80 3.38 -30.96
N LEU A 58 18.23 2.20 -31.25
CA LEU A 58 18.33 1.04 -30.38
C LEU A 58 19.81 0.63 -30.30
N SER A 59 20.32 0.41 -29.08
CA SER A 59 21.70 -0.03 -28.90
C SER A 59 21.91 -1.44 -29.48
N PRO A 60 22.92 -1.63 -30.31
CA PRO A 60 23.25 -2.95 -30.86
C PRO A 60 23.92 -3.89 -29.82
N LEU A 61 24.33 -3.35 -28.67
CA LEU A 61 25.11 -4.06 -27.64
C LEU A 61 24.34 -4.33 -26.36
N ASP A 62 23.05 -4.00 -26.30
CA ASP A 62 22.21 -4.08 -25.08
C ASP A 62 22.81 -3.31 -23.86
N GLU A 63 23.66 -2.34 -24.14
CA GLU A 63 24.23 -1.42 -23.16
C GLU A 63 24.23 0.01 -23.69
N PHE A 64 24.25 0.99 -22.79
CA PHE A 64 24.31 2.38 -23.19
C PHE A 64 25.66 2.70 -23.83
N THR A 65 25.59 3.19 -25.05
CA THR A 65 26.77 3.69 -25.80
C THR A 65 26.50 5.11 -26.29
N GLN A 66 27.58 5.86 -26.49
CA GLN A 66 27.48 7.24 -27.00
C GLN A 66 28.67 7.61 -27.91
N VAL A 67 28.36 8.50 -28.84
CA VAL A 67 29.37 9.18 -29.66
C VAL A 67 29.11 10.68 -29.59
N SER A 68 30.03 11.44 -29.03
CA SER A 68 29.78 12.86 -28.81
C SER A 68 30.97 13.78 -29.13
N TYR A 69 30.60 14.98 -29.52
CA TYR A 69 31.53 16.07 -29.87
C TYR A 69 31.10 17.37 -29.18
N VAL A 70 32.03 18.08 -28.62
CA VAL A 70 31.88 19.44 -28.08
C VAL A 70 32.88 20.34 -28.74
N ASN A 71 32.43 21.36 -29.48
CA ASN A 71 33.29 22.27 -30.25
C ASN A 71 34.28 21.53 -31.16
N GLY A 72 33.82 20.45 -31.82
CA GLY A 72 34.63 19.62 -32.70
C GLY A 72 35.58 18.65 -31.99
N ILE A 73 35.59 18.59 -30.66
CA ILE A 73 36.42 17.69 -29.85
C ILE A 73 35.60 16.45 -29.49
N ASN A 74 36.17 15.26 -29.76
CA ASN A 74 35.52 13.99 -29.37
C ASN A 74 35.54 13.82 -27.86
N THR A 75 34.36 13.68 -27.26
CA THR A 75 34.18 13.46 -25.82
C THR A 75 33.87 11.98 -25.55
N CYS A 76 34.85 11.10 -25.73
CA CYS A 76 34.66 9.65 -25.67
C CYS A 76 34.14 9.15 -24.31
N LYS A 77 34.38 9.87 -23.22
CA LYS A 77 33.85 9.59 -21.87
C LYS A 77 32.54 10.33 -21.59
N GLY A 78 32.00 11.06 -22.58
CA GLY A 78 30.73 11.79 -22.44
C GLY A 78 30.87 13.07 -21.62
N GLY A 79 30.00 13.25 -20.66
CA GLY A 79 29.94 14.41 -19.77
C GLY A 79 28.53 14.99 -19.63
N LYS A 80 28.42 16.17 -19.03
CA LYS A 80 27.12 16.78 -18.68
C LYS A 80 26.18 17.01 -19.86
N HIS A 81 26.73 17.24 -21.08
CA HIS A 81 25.92 17.38 -22.28
C HIS A 81 25.20 16.08 -22.65
N ILE A 82 25.87 14.93 -22.52
CA ILE A 82 25.28 13.60 -22.74
C ILE A 82 24.24 13.29 -21.65
N ASP A 83 24.59 13.49 -20.38
CA ASP A 83 23.67 13.24 -19.27
C ASP A 83 22.39 14.08 -19.40
N PHE A 84 22.50 15.32 -19.87
CA PHE A 84 21.37 16.21 -20.05
C PHE A 84 20.40 15.72 -21.14
N VAL A 85 20.90 15.37 -22.32
CA VAL A 85 20.08 14.85 -23.42
C VAL A 85 19.49 13.48 -23.03
N LEU A 86 20.30 12.59 -22.49
CA LEU A 86 19.89 11.26 -22.07
C LEU A 86 18.77 11.30 -21.00
N ASN A 87 18.91 12.16 -20.00
CA ASN A 87 17.90 12.29 -18.94
C ASN A 87 16.56 12.79 -19.48
N GLN A 88 16.56 13.69 -20.49
CA GLN A 88 15.33 14.11 -21.15
C GLN A 88 14.68 12.94 -21.90
N ILE A 89 15.46 12.21 -22.71
CA ILE A 89 14.99 11.04 -23.45
C ILE A 89 14.38 10.01 -22.50
N VAL A 90 15.09 9.65 -21.44
CA VAL A 90 14.65 8.64 -20.47
C VAL A 90 13.37 9.08 -19.74
N LYS A 91 13.30 10.33 -19.27
CA LYS A 91 12.10 10.85 -18.58
C LYS A 91 10.89 10.84 -19.49
N LYS A 92 11.02 11.38 -20.71
CA LYS A 92 9.94 11.42 -21.69
C LYS A 92 9.52 10.01 -22.13
N MET A 93 10.45 9.08 -22.31
CA MET A 93 10.19 7.69 -22.70
C MET A 93 9.42 6.94 -21.59
N ILE A 94 9.74 7.15 -20.31
CA ILE A 94 8.98 6.58 -19.17
C ILE A 94 7.52 7.00 -19.26
N VAL A 95 7.26 8.30 -19.42
CA VAL A 95 5.90 8.84 -19.52
C VAL A 95 5.18 8.27 -20.76
N TYR A 96 5.89 8.18 -21.88
CA TYR A 96 5.37 7.62 -23.13
C TYR A 96 4.95 6.14 -22.95
N ILE A 97 5.81 5.31 -22.37
CA ILE A 97 5.53 3.88 -22.13
C ILE A 97 4.36 3.73 -21.14
N GLU A 98 4.35 4.49 -20.05
CA GLU A 98 3.27 4.42 -19.06
C GLU A 98 1.92 4.82 -19.66
N LYS A 99 1.89 5.86 -20.51
CA LYS A 99 0.68 6.30 -21.21
C LYS A 99 0.18 5.25 -22.23
N LYS A 100 1.07 4.66 -23.01
CA LYS A 100 0.72 3.74 -24.12
C LYS A 100 0.48 2.30 -23.69
N LYS A 101 1.26 1.79 -22.75
CA LYS A 101 1.28 0.37 -22.38
C LYS A 101 0.86 0.12 -20.92
N LYS A 102 0.65 1.17 -20.11
CA LYS A 102 0.31 1.08 -18.69
C LYS A 102 1.37 0.35 -17.84
N VAL A 103 2.61 0.26 -18.34
CA VAL A 103 3.74 -0.43 -17.68
C VAL A 103 4.73 0.59 -17.15
N LYS A 104 5.18 0.41 -15.91
CA LYS A 104 6.26 1.21 -15.31
C LYS A 104 7.61 0.54 -15.57
N VAL A 105 8.49 1.24 -16.28
CA VAL A 105 9.86 0.78 -16.60
C VAL A 105 10.88 1.61 -15.81
N LYS A 106 11.95 0.96 -15.34
CA LYS A 106 13.03 1.66 -14.63
C LYS A 106 13.88 2.52 -15.58
N PRO A 107 14.36 3.72 -15.15
CA PRO A 107 15.22 4.58 -15.97
C PRO A 107 16.45 3.85 -16.54
N ALA A 108 17.12 3.06 -15.71
CA ALA A 108 18.31 2.30 -16.12
C ALA A 108 18.02 1.31 -17.27
N THR A 109 16.83 0.70 -17.29
CA THR A 109 16.45 -0.26 -18.32
C THR A 109 16.24 0.42 -19.68
N ILE A 110 15.71 1.65 -19.69
CA ILE A 110 15.60 2.44 -20.93
C ILE A 110 16.97 2.90 -21.40
N LYS A 111 17.81 3.39 -20.46
CA LYS A 111 19.18 3.83 -20.75
C LYS A 111 19.99 2.74 -21.47
N GLU A 112 19.92 1.50 -20.99
CA GLU A 112 20.65 0.36 -21.57
C GLU A 112 20.24 0.05 -23.03
N GLN A 113 19.05 0.47 -23.44
CA GLN A 113 18.56 0.24 -24.80
C GLN A 113 18.99 1.31 -25.81
N LEU A 114 19.78 2.31 -25.38
CA LEU A 114 20.05 3.48 -26.19
C LEU A 114 21.51 3.56 -26.65
N MET A 115 21.71 3.87 -27.94
CA MET A 115 22.90 4.47 -28.45
C MET A 115 22.62 5.92 -28.82
N LEU A 116 23.40 6.86 -28.26
CA LEU A 116 23.18 8.30 -28.39
C LEU A 116 24.33 8.97 -29.13
N PHE A 117 23.98 9.84 -30.07
CA PHE A 117 24.91 10.68 -30.84
C PHE A 117 24.61 12.14 -30.53
N VAL A 118 25.66 12.90 -30.17
CA VAL A 118 25.52 14.33 -29.85
C VAL A 118 26.68 15.12 -30.42
N ASN A 119 26.38 16.14 -31.22
CA ASN A 119 27.35 17.16 -31.64
C ASN A 119 26.84 18.51 -31.13
N CYS A 120 27.65 19.23 -30.37
CA CYS A 120 27.20 20.50 -29.81
C CYS A 120 28.31 21.54 -29.74
N VAL A 121 27.91 22.81 -29.79
CA VAL A 121 28.74 23.97 -29.56
C VAL A 121 28.36 24.61 -28.23
N ILE A 122 29.36 24.67 -27.32
CA ILE A 122 29.20 25.17 -25.95
C ILE A 122 30.17 26.31 -25.71
N GLU A 123 29.70 27.37 -25.07
CA GLU A 123 30.53 28.54 -24.74
C GLU A 123 31.51 28.18 -23.60
N ASN A 124 32.80 28.46 -23.85
CA ASN A 124 33.88 28.28 -22.88
C ASN A 124 33.82 26.91 -22.16
N PRO A 125 33.84 25.78 -22.89
CA PRO A 125 33.70 24.46 -22.28
C PRO A 125 34.90 24.13 -21.41
N SER A 126 34.63 23.55 -20.22
CA SER A 126 35.63 22.96 -19.34
C SER A 126 35.54 21.44 -19.39
N PHE A 127 36.69 20.80 -19.23
CA PHE A 127 36.85 19.35 -19.31
C PHE A 127 37.52 18.82 -18.04
N ASP A 128 37.46 17.52 -17.80
CA ASP A 128 38.06 16.83 -16.66
C ASP A 128 39.57 16.72 -16.75
N SER A 129 40.10 16.76 -17.98
CA SER A 129 41.53 16.55 -18.24
C SER A 129 41.98 17.29 -19.50
N GLN A 130 43.31 17.36 -19.72
CA GLN A 130 43.90 17.98 -20.90
C GLN A 130 43.53 17.23 -22.19
N THR A 131 43.21 15.94 -22.13
CA THR A 131 42.75 15.13 -23.26
C THR A 131 41.34 15.46 -23.69
N LYS A 132 40.59 16.21 -22.88
CA LYS A 132 39.21 16.72 -23.13
C LYS A 132 38.19 15.62 -23.43
N GLU A 133 38.31 14.47 -22.76
CA GLU A 133 37.47 13.31 -23.02
C GLU A 133 36.08 13.38 -22.36
N CYS A 134 35.94 14.20 -21.30
CA CYS A 134 34.67 14.38 -20.56
C CYS A 134 34.38 15.86 -20.31
N MET A 135 33.24 16.34 -20.75
CA MET A 135 32.84 17.75 -20.59
C MET A 135 32.14 18.00 -19.25
N ASN A 136 32.63 18.97 -18.46
CA ASN A 136 32.17 19.26 -17.11
C ASN A 136 31.37 20.58 -16.96
N THR A 137 31.28 21.40 -18.00
CA THR A 137 30.60 22.69 -17.95
C THR A 137 29.16 22.53 -17.50
N PRO A 138 28.68 23.25 -16.46
CA PRO A 138 27.29 23.22 -16.04
C PRO A 138 26.39 23.84 -17.10
N GLN A 139 25.14 23.32 -17.20
CA GLN A 139 24.15 23.71 -18.19
C GLN A 139 23.90 25.24 -18.25
N SER A 140 23.93 25.91 -17.10
CA SER A 140 23.72 27.38 -17.02
C SER A 140 24.74 28.21 -17.78
N ARG A 141 25.87 27.61 -18.21
CA ARG A 141 26.99 28.27 -18.91
C ARG A 141 27.12 27.84 -20.37
N TRP A 142 26.16 27.11 -20.95
CA TRP A 142 26.32 26.59 -22.33
C TRP A 142 26.03 27.61 -23.43
N GLY A 143 25.36 28.71 -23.09
CA GLY A 143 24.94 29.72 -24.07
C GLY A 143 23.82 29.28 -25.03
N SER A 144 23.32 28.06 -24.86
CA SER A 144 22.24 27.49 -25.66
C SER A 144 21.45 26.42 -24.90
N LYS A 145 20.24 26.10 -25.37
CA LYS A 145 19.39 25.04 -24.80
C LYS A 145 19.17 23.94 -25.85
N CYS A 146 19.17 22.70 -25.39
CA CYS A 146 18.79 21.55 -26.19
C CYS A 146 17.52 20.93 -25.60
N GLU A 147 16.41 20.99 -26.34
CA GLU A 147 15.12 20.37 -25.94
C GLU A 147 14.78 19.25 -26.90
N VAL A 148 14.73 18.03 -26.38
CA VAL A 148 14.35 16.84 -27.16
C VAL A 148 12.86 16.88 -27.44
N SER A 149 12.43 16.82 -28.71
CA SER A 149 11.03 16.91 -29.09
C SER A 149 10.24 15.62 -28.76
N ASP A 150 8.92 15.75 -28.60
CA ASP A 150 8.06 14.58 -28.42
C ASP A 150 7.97 13.72 -29.68
N LYS A 151 8.17 14.31 -30.88
CA LYS A 151 8.31 13.58 -32.14
C LYS A 151 9.55 12.69 -32.17
N PHE A 152 10.66 13.16 -31.59
CA PHE A 152 11.86 12.36 -31.41
C PHE A 152 11.59 11.11 -30.57
N ILE A 153 10.90 11.28 -29.44
CA ILE A 153 10.54 10.18 -28.53
C ILE A 153 9.58 9.20 -29.21
N ASP A 154 8.56 9.67 -29.91
CA ASP A 154 7.60 8.80 -30.62
C ASP A 154 8.29 7.93 -31.69
N LYS A 155 9.17 8.53 -32.50
CA LYS A 155 9.97 7.78 -33.48
C LYS A 155 10.90 6.77 -32.81
N LEU A 156 11.61 7.18 -31.75
CA LEU A 156 12.55 6.33 -31.01
C LEU A 156 11.83 5.13 -30.35
N ALA A 157 10.65 5.36 -29.77
CA ALA A 157 9.82 4.30 -29.22
C ALA A 157 9.42 3.27 -30.28
N LYS A 158 8.95 3.74 -31.47
CA LYS A 158 8.53 2.89 -32.59
C LYS A 158 9.67 2.11 -33.26
N MET A 159 10.93 2.44 -32.97
CA MET A 159 12.11 1.71 -33.47
C MET A 159 12.47 0.49 -32.62
N GLY A 160 11.68 0.15 -31.62
CA GLY A 160 11.90 -1.02 -30.76
C GLY A 160 12.44 -0.71 -29.37
N VAL A 161 12.83 0.55 -29.08
CA VAL A 161 13.36 0.91 -27.74
C VAL A 161 12.33 0.67 -26.64
N MET A 162 11.05 0.95 -26.91
CA MET A 162 9.97 0.71 -25.96
C MET A 162 9.80 -0.79 -25.68
N GLU A 163 9.70 -1.60 -26.72
CA GLU A 163 9.51 -3.06 -26.62
C GLU A 163 10.69 -3.72 -25.92
N SER A 164 11.92 -3.38 -26.32
CA SER A 164 13.14 -3.90 -25.69
C SER A 164 13.27 -3.50 -24.22
N ALA A 165 12.90 -2.26 -23.87
CA ALA A 165 12.91 -1.81 -22.49
C ALA A 165 11.86 -2.56 -21.63
N ILE A 166 10.68 -2.82 -22.16
CA ILE A 166 9.65 -3.61 -21.48
C ILE A 166 10.13 -5.06 -21.29
N ALA A 167 10.60 -5.71 -22.35
CA ALA A 167 11.10 -7.09 -22.31
C ALA A 167 12.28 -7.25 -21.33
N SER A 168 13.25 -6.33 -21.35
CA SER A 168 14.39 -6.34 -20.42
C SER A 168 13.92 -6.12 -18.97
N ASN A 169 12.93 -5.26 -18.74
CA ASN A 169 12.34 -5.05 -17.41
C ASN A 169 11.64 -6.32 -16.90
N GLU A 170 10.91 -7.05 -17.75
CA GLU A 170 10.27 -8.31 -17.42
C GLU A 170 11.28 -9.42 -17.11
N ILE A 171 12.33 -9.55 -17.93
CA ILE A 171 13.42 -10.52 -17.69
C ILE A 171 14.12 -10.25 -16.35
N LYS A 172 14.42 -8.98 -16.04
CA LYS A 172 15.01 -8.60 -14.75
C LYS A 172 14.06 -8.88 -13.58
N ALA A 173 12.76 -8.62 -13.75
CA ALA A 173 11.74 -8.95 -12.76
C ALA A 173 11.63 -10.47 -12.54
N ALA A 174 11.63 -11.26 -13.61
CA ALA A 174 11.61 -12.72 -13.53
C ALA A 174 12.88 -13.29 -12.86
N LYS A 175 14.07 -12.75 -13.18
CA LYS A 175 15.32 -13.12 -12.48
C LYS A 175 15.27 -12.79 -10.99
N SER A 176 14.72 -11.64 -10.63
CA SER A 176 14.53 -11.24 -9.23
C SER A 176 13.53 -12.17 -8.52
N ALA A 177 12.44 -12.54 -9.20
CA ALA A 177 11.46 -13.48 -8.68
C ALA A 177 12.08 -14.84 -8.34
N LYS A 178 12.91 -15.37 -9.22
CA LYS A 178 13.64 -16.65 -9.01
C LYS A 178 14.54 -16.62 -7.76
N LYS A 179 15.10 -15.45 -7.40
CA LYS A 179 15.92 -15.31 -6.18
C LYS A 179 15.11 -15.42 -4.89
N THR A 180 13.82 -15.08 -4.94
CA THR A 180 12.90 -15.13 -3.80
C THR A 180 12.11 -16.43 -3.72
N ASP A 181 12.20 -17.30 -4.73
CA ASP A 181 11.47 -18.55 -4.80
C ASP A 181 11.87 -19.53 -3.69
N GLY A 182 10.89 -20.24 -3.20
CA GLY A 182 11.07 -21.29 -2.20
C GLY A 182 11.52 -22.63 -2.82
N ARG A 183 12.00 -23.51 -1.97
CA ARG A 183 12.38 -24.88 -2.35
C ARG A 183 11.90 -25.87 -1.29
N LYS A 184 11.59 -27.09 -1.69
CA LYS A 184 11.26 -28.17 -0.75
C LYS A 184 12.53 -28.69 -0.06
N THR A 185 12.94 -27.98 1.00
CA THR A 185 14.08 -28.36 1.84
C THR A 185 13.60 -28.62 3.27
N ARG A 186 14.30 -29.50 4.02
CA ARG A 186 13.95 -29.73 5.43
C ARG A 186 14.16 -28.47 6.28
N ASN A 187 15.30 -27.81 6.09
CA ASN A 187 15.66 -26.62 6.87
C ASN A 187 15.52 -25.35 6.03
N ILE A 188 14.89 -24.32 6.61
CA ILE A 188 14.85 -22.96 6.05
C ILE A 188 15.75 -22.08 6.88
N ARG A 189 16.60 -21.30 6.20
CA ARG A 189 17.45 -20.27 6.80
C ARG A 189 16.98 -18.89 6.36
N GLY A 190 17.23 -17.86 7.20
CA GLY A 190 16.96 -16.46 6.85
C GLY A 190 15.48 -16.06 6.84
N VAL A 191 14.61 -16.80 7.55
CA VAL A 191 13.23 -16.41 7.82
C VAL A 191 13.07 -16.25 9.32
N PRO A 192 13.13 -15.02 9.82
CA PRO A 192 13.01 -14.76 11.26
C PRO A 192 11.62 -15.15 11.75
N LYS A 193 11.54 -15.52 13.03
CA LYS A 193 10.29 -15.83 13.72
C LYS A 193 9.49 -17.04 13.19
N TYR A 194 9.93 -17.71 12.13
CA TYR A 194 9.30 -18.94 11.65
C TYR A 194 9.64 -20.11 12.56
N MET A 195 8.62 -20.90 12.92
CA MET A 195 8.77 -22.20 13.56
C MET A 195 8.30 -23.29 12.59
N GLY A 196 9.19 -24.14 12.14
CA GLY A 196 8.86 -25.24 11.21
C GLY A 196 8.25 -26.44 11.92
N ALA A 197 7.36 -27.16 11.20
CA ALA A 197 6.98 -28.51 11.59
C ALA A 197 8.17 -29.46 11.36
N ASN A 198 8.38 -30.46 12.24
CA ASN A 198 9.50 -31.39 12.13
C ASN A 198 9.48 -32.20 10.82
N TRP A 199 8.28 -32.52 10.30
CA TRP A 199 8.10 -33.27 9.05
C TRP A 199 8.13 -32.39 7.80
N ALA A 200 8.10 -31.08 7.93
CA ALA A 200 8.05 -30.17 6.79
C ALA A 200 9.31 -30.28 5.92
N GLY A 201 9.12 -30.34 4.59
CA GLY A 201 10.20 -30.52 3.61
C GLY A 201 10.71 -31.95 3.46
N GLY A 202 10.17 -32.91 4.23
CA GLY A 202 10.46 -34.33 4.13
C GLY A 202 9.38 -35.09 3.36
N THR A 203 9.40 -36.41 3.47
CA THR A 203 8.43 -37.33 2.81
C THR A 203 6.99 -37.16 3.33
N LYS A 204 6.84 -36.77 4.61
CA LYS A 204 5.56 -36.51 5.27
C LYS A 204 5.08 -35.09 5.17
N SER A 205 5.67 -34.25 4.30
CA SER A 205 5.28 -32.84 4.11
C SER A 205 3.80 -32.66 3.78
N LYS A 206 3.20 -33.59 3.06
CA LYS A 206 1.77 -33.56 2.70
C LYS A 206 0.84 -33.56 3.92
N ASP A 207 1.31 -34.11 5.04
CA ASP A 207 0.57 -34.21 6.30
C ASP A 207 0.82 -33.01 7.22
N CYS A 208 1.70 -32.08 6.80
CA CYS A 208 2.02 -30.87 7.56
C CYS A 208 1.05 -29.74 7.25
N THR A 209 0.79 -28.94 8.27
CA THR A 209 -0.04 -27.74 8.21
C THR A 209 0.80 -26.52 8.62
N LEU A 210 0.81 -25.48 7.80
CA LEU A 210 1.35 -24.17 8.19
C LEU A 210 0.24 -23.30 8.76
N ILE A 211 0.47 -22.72 9.92
CA ILE A 211 -0.41 -21.70 10.52
C ILE A 211 0.21 -20.34 10.24
N LEU A 212 -0.51 -19.47 9.53
CA LEU A 212 -0.25 -18.04 9.45
C LEU A 212 -1.08 -17.34 10.51
N CYS A 213 -0.43 -16.67 11.46
CA CYS A 213 -1.12 -16.01 12.57
C CYS A 213 -0.83 -14.51 12.62
N GLU A 214 -1.69 -13.77 13.29
CA GLU A 214 -1.59 -12.33 13.46
C GLU A 214 -0.66 -11.98 14.62
N GLY A 215 0.59 -11.62 14.29
CA GLY A 215 1.56 -11.09 15.23
C GLY A 215 2.30 -12.12 16.09
N ASP A 216 3.31 -11.63 16.78
CA ASP A 216 4.21 -12.45 17.60
C ASP A 216 3.53 -13.02 18.84
N SER A 217 2.61 -12.27 19.45
CA SER A 217 1.87 -12.69 20.64
C SER A 217 1.01 -13.91 20.36
N ALA A 218 0.30 -13.92 19.22
CA ALA A 218 -0.48 -15.07 18.77
C ALA A 218 0.43 -16.29 18.53
N LYS A 219 1.57 -16.09 17.85
CA LYS A 219 2.54 -17.18 17.65
C LYS A 219 2.99 -17.81 18.98
N ALA A 220 3.36 -17.00 19.96
CA ALA A 220 3.80 -17.50 21.26
C ALA A 220 2.72 -18.37 21.94
N GLY A 221 1.46 -17.89 21.91
CA GLY A 221 0.30 -18.63 22.39
C GLY A 221 0.09 -19.95 21.65
N ILE A 222 0.07 -19.92 20.31
CA ILE A 222 -0.09 -21.12 19.47
C ILE A 222 0.99 -22.14 19.80
N VAL A 223 2.27 -21.74 19.82
CA VAL A 223 3.40 -22.63 20.10
C VAL A 223 3.28 -23.26 21.49
N SER A 224 2.79 -22.53 22.49
CA SER A 224 2.57 -23.06 23.83
C SER A 224 1.41 -24.07 23.92
N GLY A 225 0.47 -23.98 22.97
CA GLY A 225 -0.66 -24.90 22.87
C GLY A 225 -0.37 -26.21 22.15
N LEU A 226 0.67 -26.26 21.29
CA LEU A 226 1.02 -27.45 20.53
C LEU A 226 1.57 -28.57 21.43
N SER A 227 1.01 -29.77 21.28
CA SER A 227 1.58 -31.00 21.87
C SER A 227 2.89 -31.40 21.18
N LYS A 228 3.58 -32.40 21.72
CA LYS A 228 4.78 -32.97 21.08
C LYS A 228 4.48 -33.53 19.69
N GLU A 229 3.34 -34.18 19.55
CA GLU A 229 2.88 -34.76 18.26
C GLU A 229 2.44 -33.66 17.26
N ASP A 230 1.81 -32.59 17.77
CA ASP A 230 1.45 -31.46 16.92
C ASP A 230 2.69 -30.76 16.35
N ARG A 231 3.81 -30.73 17.11
CA ARG A 231 5.09 -30.17 16.64
C ARG A 231 5.64 -30.86 15.40
N ASP A 232 5.31 -32.12 15.18
CA ASP A 232 5.68 -32.85 13.97
C ASP A 232 4.94 -32.34 12.74
N LYS A 233 3.69 -31.91 12.91
CA LYS A 233 2.76 -31.58 11.81
C LYS A 233 2.53 -30.07 11.61
N TYR A 234 2.62 -29.26 12.66
CA TYR A 234 2.28 -27.83 12.59
C TYR A 234 3.52 -26.95 12.59
N GLY A 235 3.63 -26.12 11.53
CA GLY A 235 4.53 -24.97 11.51
C GLY A 235 3.76 -23.68 11.78
N VAL A 236 4.43 -22.65 12.30
CA VAL A 236 3.80 -21.36 12.65
C VAL A 236 4.65 -20.21 12.12
N PHE A 237 4.01 -19.27 11.45
CA PHE A 237 4.64 -18.03 10.99
C PHE A 237 3.75 -16.83 11.32
N PRO A 238 4.25 -15.85 12.11
CA PRO A 238 3.52 -14.64 12.45
C PRO A 238 3.64 -13.62 11.34
N LEU A 239 2.52 -13.06 10.91
CA LEU A 239 2.46 -11.91 10.01
C LEU A 239 2.73 -10.62 10.80
N LYS A 240 3.49 -9.69 10.24
CA LYS A 240 3.77 -8.37 10.85
C LYS A 240 2.58 -7.40 10.78
N GLY A 241 1.47 -7.82 10.20
CA GLY A 241 0.27 -7.05 9.99
C GLY A 241 -0.43 -7.42 8.68
N LYS A 242 -1.18 -6.51 8.12
CA LYS A 242 -1.93 -6.73 6.87
C LYS A 242 -0.99 -6.92 5.69
N LEU A 243 -1.17 -8.00 4.94
CA LEU A 243 -0.47 -8.20 3.67
C LEU A 243 -0.89 -7.12 2.66
N MET A 244 -0.01 -6.84 1.72
CA MET A 244 -0.38 -5.97 0.60
C MET A 244 -1.41 -6.67 -0.30
N ASN A 245 -2.33 -5.89 -0.89
CA ASN A 245 -3.17 -6.39 -1.98
C ASN A 245 -2.26 -6.69 -3.19
N THR A 246 -2.23 -7.96 -3.58
CA THR A 246 -1.38 -8.48 -4.66
C THR A 246 -2.06 -8.52 -6.02
N LEU A 247 -3.38 -8.32 -6.06
CA LEU A 247 -4.11 -8.21 -7.32
C LEU A 247 -3.62 -6.97 -8.09
N ASP A 248 -3.27 -7.13 -9.35
CA ASP A 248 -2.65 -6.10 -10.20
C ASP A 248 -1.34 -5.49 -9.67
N ALA A 249 -0.73 -6.07 -8.64
CA ALA A 249 0.54 -5.59 -8.14
C ALA A 249 1.69 -5.99 -9.07
N ASN A 250 2.63 -5.05 -9.29
CA ASN A 250 3.83 -5.34 -10.07
C ASN A 250 4.68 -6.40 -9.37
N LEU A 251 5.19 -7.38 -10.13
CA LEU A 251 6.05 -8.46 -9.63
C LEU A 251 7.24 -7.97 -8.81
N ASN A 252 7.85 -6.84 -9.17
CA ASN A 252 8.93 -6.26 -8.37
C ASN A 252 8.47 -5.85 -6.97
N LYS A 253 7.25 -5.29 -6.84
CA LYS A 253 6.68 -4.90 -5.55
C LYS A 253 6.37 -6.13 -4.70
N ILE A 254 5.84 -7.18 -5.31
CA ILE A 254 5.56 -8.47 -4.64
C ILE A 254 6.87 -9.12 -4.16
N ASN A 255 7.90 -9.18 -5.02
CA ASN A 255 9.18 -9.81 -4.69
C ASN A 255 10.02 -9.01 -3.67
N ASN A 256 9.79 -7.72 -3.53
CA ASN A 256 10.42 -6.88 -2.51
C ASN A 256 9.65 -6.88 -1.18
N ASN A 257 8.45 -7.47 -1.14
CA ASN A 257 7.69 -7.61 0.11
C ASN A 257 8.25 -8.78 0.93
N GLU A 258 8.76 -8.46 2.12
CA GLU A 258 9.43 -9.43 3.00
C GLU A 258 8.47 -10.54 3.45
N GLU A 259 7.22 -10.21 3.80
CA GLU A 259 6.22 -11.17 4.26
C GLU A 259 5.89 -12.20 3.17
N ILE A 260 5.61 -11.73 1.94
CA ILE A 260 5.31 -12.60 0.80
C ILE A 260 6.52 -13.49 0.46
N THR A 261 7.73 -12.91 0.47
CA THR A 261 8.97 -13.63 0.22
C THR A 261 9.21 -14.71 1.27
N ASN A 262 8.93 -14.42 2.54
CA ASN A 262 9.03 -15.39 3.62
C ASN A 262 8.01 -16.52 3.46
N ILE A 263 6.75 -16.21 3.13
CA ILE A 263 5.71 -17.22 2.85
C ILE A 263 6.11 -18.12 1.69
N LYS A 264 6.65 -17.55 0.59
CA LYS A 264 7.17 -18.30 -0.55
C LYS A 264 8.25 -19.32 -0.11
N LYS A 265 9.24 -18.85 0.65
CA LYS A 265 10.33 -19.70 1.17
C LYS A 265 9.79 -20.79 2.10
N ILE A 266 8.88 -20.44 3.02
CA ILE A 266 8.30 -21.37 4.00
C ILE A 266 7.51 -22.49 3.30
N LEU A 267 6.68 -22.15 2.32
CA LEU A 267 5.86 -23.12 1.60
C LEU A 267 6.62 -23.85 0.49
N GLY A 268 7.70 -23.27 -0.03
CA GLY A 268 8.42 -23.80 -1.20
C GLY A 268 7.78 -23.37 -2.52
N LEU A 269 7.12 -22.19 -2.56
CA LEU A 269 6.42 -21.69 -3.74
C LEU A 269 7.38 -21.08 -4.76
N ILE A 270 7.07 -21.28 -6.04
CA ILE A 270 7.80 -20.75 -7.20
C ILE A 270 6.90 -19.77 -7.92
N THR A 271 7.41 -18.57 -8.24
CA THR A 271 6.67 -17.54 -8.95
C THR A 271 6.29 -17.99 -10.37
N GLY A 272 5.02 -17.78 -10.73
CA GLY A 272 4.49 -18.11 -12.06
C GLY A 272 4.32 -19.61 -12.32
N LYS A 273 4.52 -20.46 -11.29
CA LYS A 273 4.28 -21.90 -11.42
C LYS A 273 2.82 -22.22 -11.10
N THR A 274 2.20 -23.02 -11.95
CA THR A 274 0.92 -23.70 -11.70
C THR A 274 1.14 -24.95 -10.86
N TYR A 275 0.19 -25.30 -10.01
CA TYR A 275 0.27 -26.45 -9.12
C TYR A 275 -0.98 -27.30 -9.24
N THR A 276 -0.87 -28.46 -9.85
CA THR A 276 -1.88 -29.51 -9.68
C THR A 276 -1.88 -30.01 -8.23
N LYS A 277 -2.94 -30.69 -7.80
CA LYS A 277 -3.00 -31.29 -6.46
C LYS A 277 -1.80 -32.21 -6.18
N GLU A 278 -1.42 -33.03 -7.15
CA GLU A 278 -0.30 -33.95 -7.02
C GLU A 278 1.05 -33.21 -6.91
N GLU A 279 1.25 -32.20 -7.74
CA GLU A 279 2.46 -31.37 -7.70
C GLU A 279 2.57 -30.60 -6.39
N ALA A 280 1.46 -30.02 -5.87
CA ALA A 280 1.44 -29.35 -4.58
C ALA A 280 1.88 -30.32 -3.46
N LEU A 281 1.32 -31.51 -3.40
CA LEU A 281 1.69 -32.51 -2.39
C LEU A 281 3.14 -32.98 -2.52
N LYS A 282 3.68 -33.08 -3.75
CA LYS A 282 5.08 -33.49 -3.99
C LYS A 282 6.08 -32.37 -3.73
N GLN A 283 5.76 -31.13 -4.07
CA GLN A 283 6.73 -30.02 -4.15
C GLN A 283 6.65 -29.03 -3.00
N LEU A 284 5.49 -28.89 -2.36
CA LEU A 284 5.36 -27.96 -1.24
C LEU A 284 5.85 -28.59 0.06
N ARG A 285 6.25 -27.73 0.98
CA ARG A 285 6.71 -28.12 2.33
C ARG A 285 5.55 -28.37 3.29
N TYR A 286 4.35 -27.94 2.92
CA TYR A 286 3.11 -28.11 3.68
C TYR A 286 1.99 -28.50 2.72
N GLY A 287 1.18 -29.46 3.13
CA GLY A 287 -0.01 -29.89 2.40
C GLY A 287 -1.26 -29.09 2.73
N LYS A 288 -1.21 -28.27 3.79
CA LYS A 288 -2.34 -27.47 4.25
C LYS A 288 -1.85 -26.13 4.83
N LEU A 289 -2.66 -25.10 4.67
CA LEU A 289 -2.46 -23.77 5.22
C LEU A 289 -3.68 -23.35 6.02
N LEU A 290 -3.48 -22.91 7.25
CA LEU A 290 -4.54 -22.37 8.12
C LEU A 290 -4.23 -20.95 8.53
N PHE A 291 -5.25 -20.09 8.45
CA PHE A 291 -5.19 -18.75 9.01
C PHE A 291 -5.68 -18.78 10.47
N MET A 292 -4.95 -18.14 11.35
CA MET A 292 -5.32 -17.98 12.75
C MET A 292 -5.11 -16.52 13.13
N THR A 293 -6.16 -15.73 12.92
CA THR A 293 -6.20 -14.29 13.17
C THR A 293 -7.08 -14.00 14.37
N ASP A 294 -7.00 -12.79 14.89
CA ASP A 294 -7.93 -12.31 15.89
C ASP A 294 -9.38 -12.43 15.37
N GLN A 295 -10.33 -12.66 16.27
CA GLN A 295 -11.75 -12.79 15.91
C GLN A 295 -12.43 -11.42 15.81
N ASP A 296 -11.75 -10.48 15.20
CA ASP A 296 -12.22 -9.14 14.90
C ASP A 296 -12.31 -8.89 13.39
N LEU A 297 -12.79 -7.71 13.01
CA LEU A 297 -12.98 -7.34 11.62
C LEU A 297 -11.64 -7.18 10.87
N ASP A 298 -10.59 -6.73 11.55
CA ASP A 298 -9.25 -6.62 10.96
C ASP A 298 -8.65 -8.01 10.69
N GLY A 299 -8.88 -8.98 11.57
CA GLY A 299 -8.50 -10.38 11.35
C GLY A 299 -9.19 -11.01 10.14
N SER A 300 -10.47 -10.67 9.90
CA SER A 300 -11.19 -11.07 8.69
C SER A 300 -10.57 -10.48 7.42
N HIS A 301 -10.13 -9.22 7.48
CA HIS A 301 -9.40 -8.58 6.38
C HIS A 301 -8.04 -9.24 6.10
N ILE A 302 -7.29 -9.61 7.15
CA ILE A 302 -6.01 -10.33 7.01
C ILE A 302 -6.23 -11.67 6.31
N LYS A 303 -7.27 -12.44 6.71
CA LYS A 303 -7.68 -13.68 6.00
C LYS A 303 -7.96 -13.42 4.52
N GLY A 304 -8.76 -12.39 4.22
CA GLY A 304 -9.08 -11.98 2.86
C GLY A 304 -7.85 -11.63 2.02
N LEU A 305 -6.91 -10.86 2.56
CA LEU A 305 -5.66 -10.50 1.88
C LEU A 305 -4.77 -11.72 1.64
N CYS A 306 -4.72 -12.68 2.56
CA CYS A 306 -4.02 -13.94 2.36
C CYS A 306 -4.65 -14.76 1.23
N ILE A 307 -5.97 -14.89 1.21
CA ILE A 307 -6.71 -15.56 0.13
C ILE A 307 -6.43 -14.89 -1.21
N ASN A 308 -6.53 -13.55 -1.27
CA ASN A 308 -6.22 -12.78 -2.47
C ASN A 308 -4.79 -13.01 -2.97
N MET A 309 -3.81 -13.12 -2.07
CA MET A 309 -2.43 -13.41 -2.44
C MET A 309 -2.32 -14.79 -3.14
N PHE A 310 -2.93 -15.83 -2.61
CA PHE A 310 -2.92 -17.14 -3.26
C PHE A 310 -3.74 -17.13 -4.55
N HIS A 311 -4.89 -16.50 -4.56
CA HIS A 311 -5.74 -16.39 -5.74
C HIS A 311 -5.04 -15.68 -6.91
N SER A 312 -4.37 -14.55 -6.65
CA SER A 312 -3.72 -13.76 -7.70
C SER A 312 -2.35 -14.30 -8.14
N GLN A 313 -1.62 -15.01 -7.27
CA GLN A 313 -0.25 -15.46 -7.56
C GLN A 313 -0.15 -16.97 -7.85
N TRP A 314 -1.02 -17.78 -7.27
CA TRP A 314 -1.04 -19.25 -7.43
C TRP A 314 -2.47 -19.76 -7.45
N HIS A 315 -3.24 -19.33 -8.44
CA HIS A 315 -4.68 -19.57 -8.55
C HIS A 315 -5.07 -21.05 -8.39
N ASP A 316 -4.25 -21.97 -8.91
CA ASP A 316 -4.56 -23.41 -8.80
C ASP A 316 -4.52 -23.93 -7.35
N LEU A 317 -3.76 -23.28 -6.45
CA LEU A 317 -3.73 -23.70 -5.04
C LEU A 317 -5.05 -23.45 -4.32
N VAL A 318 -5.80 -22.40 -4.70
CA VAL A 318 -7.11 -22.11 -4.07
C VAL A 318 -8.18 -23.12 -4.52
N LYS A 319 -7.96 -23.78 -5.67
CA LYS A 319 -8.84 -24.83 -6.21
C LYS A 319 -8.64 -26.18 -5.52
N ILE A 320 -7.49 -26.40 -4.85
CA ILE A 320 -7.18 -27.67 -4.20
C ILE A 320 -8.06 -27.85 -2.95
N PRO A 321 -8.91 -28.87 -2.90
CA PRO A 321 -9.75 -29.12 -1.74
C PRO A 321 -8.94 -29.30 -0.46
N ASN A 322 -9.36 -28.65 0.62
CA ASN A 322 -8.73 -28.69 1.93
C ASN A 322 -7.28 -28.17 1.99
N PHE A 323 -6.86 -27.34 1.03
CA PHE A 323 -5.55 -26.69 1.08
C PHE A 323 -5.57 -25.42 1.94
N LEU A 324 -6.56 -24.54 1.75
CA LEU A 324 -6.74 -23.32 2.52
C LEU A 324 -7.88 -23.47 3.54
N GLY A 325 -7.68 -22.94 4.73
CA GLY A 325 -8.68 -22.90 5.78
C GLY A 325 -8.32 -21.93 6.89
N PHE A 326 -9.14 -21.88 7.91
CA PHE A 326 -8.88 -21.09 9.11
C PHE A 326 -9.31 -21.83 10.37
N MET A 327 -8.75 -21.45 11.51
CA MET A 327 -9.12 -22.01 12.81
C MET A 327 -9.93 -20.97 13.57
N ASN A 328 -11.15 -21.34 13.96
CA ASN A 328 -12.00 -20.52 14.80
C ASN A 328 -11.56 -20.62 16.27
N THR A 329 -11.41 -19.46 16.92
CA THR A 329 -11.26 -19.34 18.36
C THR A 329 -12.50 -18.65 18.95
N PRO A 330 -12.88 -18.94 20.21
CA PRO A 330 -14.04 -18.32 20.80
C PRO A 330 -13.85 -16.81 21.00
N ILE A 331 -14.90 -16.03 20.74
CA ILE A 331 -14.97 -14.59 21.08
C ILE A 331 -15.27 -14.36 22.56
N LEU A 332 -15.99 -15.31 23.17
CA LEU A 332 -16.42 -15.26 24.56
C LEU A 332 -16.39 -16.64 25.20
N LYS A 333 -16.04 -16.69 26.49
CA LYS A 333 -16.28 -17.86 27.35
C LYS A 333 -17.05 -17.47 28.60
N ALA A 334 -18.11 -18.21 28.90
CA ALA A 334 -18.85 -18.11 30.16
C ALA A 334 -18.48 -19.29 31.05
N THR A 335 -18.09 -19.02 32.31
CA THR A 335 -17.65 -20.05 33.27
C THR A 335 -18.44 -19.94 34.56
N LYS A 336 -18.96 -21.09 35.04
CA LYS A 336 -19.64 -21.22 36.34
C LYS A 336 -19.18 -22.50 37.03
N GLY A 337 -18.32 -22.38 38.02
CA GLY A 337 -17.65 -23.52 38.66
C GLY A 337 -16.82 -24.31 37.63
N LYS A 338 -17.12 -25.60 37.46
CA LYS A 338 -16.47 -26.48 36.46
C LYS A 338 -17.10 -26.41 35.05
N ARG A 339 -18.23 -25.72 34.87
CA ARG A 339 -18.92 -25.63 33.57
C ARG A 339 -18.37 -24.44 32.79
N THR A 340 -17.94 -24.70 31.57
CA THR A 340 -17.48 -23.67 30.62
C THR A 340 -18.27 -23.80 29.34
N LYS A 341 -18.71 -22.67 28.78
CA LYS A 341 -19.34 -22.58 27.47
C LYS A 341 -18.62 -21.55 26.63
N SER A 342 -18.16 -21.95 25.44
CA SER A 342 -17.51 -21.08 24.48
C SER A 342 -18.53 -20.57 23.45
N PHE A 343 -18.39 -19.32 23.02
CA PHE A 343 -19.20 -18.69 21.99
C PHE A 343 -18.30 -18.19 20.89
N TYR A 344 -18.71 -18.42 19.64
CA TYR A 344 -17.99 -18.07 18.43
C TYR A 344 -18.69 -16.95 17.64
N THR A 345 -19.90 -16.56 18.05
CA THR A 345 -20.66 -15.43 17.53
C THR A 345 -21.35 -14.68 18.67
N ASP A 346 -21.52 -13.38 18.48
CA ASP A 346 -22.20 -12.52 19.47
C ASP A 346 -23.69 -12.88 19.60
N SER A 347 -24.34 -13.25 18.47
CA SER A 347 -25.72 -13.70 18.45
C SER A 347 -25.94 -14.95 19.34
N ALA A 348 -25.07 -15.95 19.22
CA ALA A 348 -25.12 -17.15 20.05
C ALA A 348 -24.98 -16.84 21.55
N TYR A 349 -24.11 -15.89 21.89
CA TYR A 349 -23.97 -15.42 23.26
C TYR A 349 -25.19 -14.66 23.77
N LYS A 350 -25.75 -13.74 22.98
CA LYS A 350 -26.96 -12.99 23.34
C LYS A 350 -28.16 -13.91 23.58
N THR A 351 -28.39 -14.86 22.69
CA THR A 351 -29.47 -15.87 22.84
C THR A 351 -29.28 -16.69 24.12
N TRP A 352 -28.04 -17.16 24.37
CA TRP A 352 -27.73 -17.90 25.58
C TRP A 352 -27.91 -17.04 26.84
N LYS A 353 -27.47 -15.80 26.82
CA LYS A 353 -27.55 -14.86 27.95
C LYS A 353 -29.02 -14.64 28.36
N GLN A 354 -29.90 -14.45 27.39
CA GLN A 354 -31.34 -14.34 27.63
C GLN A 354 -31.91 -15.61 28.26
N ALA A 355 -31.55 -16.79 27.76
CA ALA A 355 -32.01 -18.08 28.28
C ALA A 355 -31.41 -18.47 29.65
N ASN A 356 -30.36 -17.77 30.12
CA ASN A 356 -29.62 -18.10 31.35
C ASN A 356 -29.65 -16.95 32.37
N ASN A 357 -30.79 -16.36 32.59
CA ASN A 357 -31.01 -15.29 33.58
C ASN A 357 -30.01 -14.14 33.42
N ASN A 358 -29.83 -13.65 32.19
CA ASN A 358 -28.86 -12.62 31.80
C ASN A 358 -27.42 -12.91 32.23
N GLY A 359 -27.07 -14.20 32.33
CA GLY A 359 -25.71 -14.62 32.71
C GLY A 359 -25.39 -14.45 34.20
N LYS A 360 -26.41 -14.22 35.06
CA LYS A 360 -26.19 -14.02 36.50
C LYS A 360 -25.46 -15.23 37.14
N GLY A 361 -24.35 -14.95 37.81
CA GLY A 361 -23.51 -15.97 38.45
C GLY A 361 -22.53 -16.68 37.50
N TRP A 362 -22.43 -16.23 36.25
CA TRP A 362 -21.39 -16.68 35.32
C TRP A 362 -20.29 -15.64 35.23
N LYS A 363 -19.03 -16.10 35.20
CA LYS A 363 -17.87 -15.25 34.89
C LYS A 363 -17.71 -15.23 33.37
N ILE A 364 -17.84 -14.05 32.76
CA ILE A 364 -17.69 -13.85 31.33
C ILE A 364 -16.27 -13.36 31.04
N LYS A 365 -15.59 -14.00 30.09
CA LYS A 365 -14.29 -13.57 29.57
C LYS A 365 -14.43 -13.27 28.08
N TYR A 366 -14.14 -12.05 27.68
CA TYR A 366 -14.06 -11.60 26.29
C TYR A 366 -12.66 -11.80 25.76
N TYR A 367 -12.54 -12.23 24.51
CA TYR A 367 -11.27 -12.40 23.81
C TYR A 367 -11.17 -11.37 22.70
N LYS A 368 -10.57 -10.23 23.00
CA LYS A 368 -10.37 -9.12 22.03
C LYS A 368 -9.31 -9.44 20.97
N GLY A 369 -8.52 -10.48 21.19
CA GLY A 369 -7.51 -10.98 20.29
C GLY A 369 -6.86 -12.25 20.82
N LEU A 370 -6.09 -12.94 20.01
CA LEU A 370 -5.40 -14.19 20.36
C LEU A 370 -4.41 -14.00 21.55
N GLY A 371 -3.89 -12.79 21.71
CA GLY A 371 -3.01 -12.44 22.84
C GLY A 371 -3.69 -12.48 24.22
N THR A 372 -5.02 -12.47 24.27
CA THR A 372 -5.76 -12.57 25.55
C THR A 372 -5.97 -14.02 26.02
N SER A 373 -5.65 -14.99 25.17
CA SER A 373 -5.76 -16.41 25.48
C SER A 373 -4.52 -16.92 26.24
N THR A 374 -4.75 -17.75 27.24
CA THR A 374 -3.69 -18.41 28.01
C THR A 374 -3.15 -19.65 27.29
N ALA A 375 -1.96 -20.13 27.67
CA ALA A 375 -1.39 -21.37 27.17
C ALA A 375 -2.32 -22.58 27.35
N LYS A 376 -3.10 -22.64 28.44
CA LYS A 376 -4.11 -23.67 28.66
C LYS A 376 -5.24 -23.60 27.64
N GLU A 377 -5.72 -22.41 27.34
CA GLU A 377 -6.79 -22.20 26.36
C GLU A 377 -6.32 -22.55 24.93
N PHE A 378 -5.07 -22.25 24.59
CA PHE A 378 -4.51 -22.71 23.30
C PHE A 378 -4.43 -24.24 23.21
N LYS A 379 -4.11 -24.95 24.30
CA LYS A 379 -4.19 -26.43 24.34
C LYS A 379 -5.60 -26.92 24.09
N GLU A 380 -6.61 -26.27 24.66
CA GLU A 380 -8.03 -26.58 24.42
C GLU A 380 -8.38 -26.36 22.93
N TYR A 381 -7.97 -25.25 22.32
CA TYR A 381 -8.21 -24.97 20.89
C TYR A 381 -7.58 -26.03 19.97
N PHE A 382 -6.37 -26.49 20.30
CA PHE A 382 -5.72 -27.56 19.53
C PHE A 382 -6.26 -28.95 19.83
N ALA A 383 -6.91 -29.17 20.96
CA ALA A 383 -7.64 -30.40 21.23
C ALA A 383 -8.98 -30.45 20.46
N GLU A 384 -9.74 -29.36 20.45
CA GLU A 384 -11.03 -29.25 19.73
C GLU A 384 -10.85 -29.15 18.21
N LYS A 385 -9.82 -28.46 17.75
CA LYS A 385 -9.47 -28.22 16.33
C LYS A 385 -10.67 -27.77 15.48
N LYS A 386 -11.32 -26.66 15.89
CA LYS A 386 -12.43 -26.09 15.14
C LYS A 386 -11.92 -25.43 13.85
N VAL A 387 -11.65 -26.28 12.84
CA VAL A 387 -11.09 -25.88 11.55
C VAL A 387 -12.17 -25.80 10.50
N VAL A 388 -12.21 -24.69 9.78
CA VAL A 388 -13.09 -24.44 8.64
C VAL A 388 -12.26 -24.38 7.38
N MET A 389 -12.61 -25.18 6.38
CA MET A 389 -11.90 -25.24 5.10
C MET A 389 -12.61 -24.42 4.04
N PHE A 390 -11.85 -23.71 3.20
CA PHE A 390 -12.42 -23.00 2.06
C PHE A 390 -12.79 -23.98 0.94
N LYS A 391 -13.93 -23.68 0.29
CA LYS A 391 -14.43 -24.39 -0.88
C LYS A 391 -14.44 -23.46 -2.08
N TYR A 392 -13.80 -23.89 -3.16
CA TYR A 392 -13.80 -23.18 -4.42
C TYR A 392 -14.95 -23.68 -5.30
N ASN A 393 -15.79 -22.76 -5.78
CA ASN A 393 -16.97 -23.04 -6.60
C ASN A 393 -16.85 -22.46 -8.03
N GLY A 394 -15.60 -22.40 -8.57
CA GLY A 394 -15.38 -21.88 -9.93
C GLY A 394 -15.49 -20.37 -10.04
N GLU A 395 -16.09 -19.90 -11.12
CA GLU A 395 -16.20 -18.49 -11.49
C GLU A 395 -16.89 -17.62 -10.42
N THR A 396 -17.84 -18.18 -9.67
CA THR A 396 -18.49 -17.45 -8.56
C THR A 396 -17.51 -17.07 -7.47
N SER A 397 -16.60 -17.97 -7.12
CA SER A 397 -15.54 -17.69 -6.15
C SER A 397 -14.53 -16.67 -6.67
N ASP A 398 -14.14 -16.79 -7.96
CA ASP A 398 -13.22 -15.84 -8.60
C ASP A 398 -13.83 -14.45 -8.65
N ASN A 399 -15.10 -14.34 -9.04
CA ASN A 399 -15.81 -13.05 -9.09
C ASN A 399 -15.96 -12.42 -7.70
N ALA A 400 -16.20 -13.21 -6.66
CA ALA A 400 -16.33 -12.71 -5.29
C ALA A 400 -15.02 -12.12 -4.77
N ILE A 401 -13.88 -12.81 -5.00
CA ILE A 401 -12.55 -12.32 -4.60
C ILE A 401 -12.18 -11.07 -5.43
N ASP A 402 -12.39 -11.12 -6.75
CA ASP A 402 -12.08 -10.00 -7.64
C ASP A 402 -12.90 -8.76 -7.29
N ARG A 403 -14.19 -8.88 -7.00
CA ARG A 403 -15.05 -7.77 -6.53
C ARG A 403 -14.46 -7.04 -5.33
N VAL A 404 -13.95 -7.77 -4.35
CA VAL A 404 -13.42 -7.20 -3.11
C VAL A 404 -12.07 -6.50 -3.33
N PHE A 405 -11.17 -7.10 -4.11
CA PHE A 405 -9.76 -6.67 -4.16
C PHE A 405 -9.37 -5.91 -5.43
N ASN A 406 -10.17 -5.97 -6.51
CA ASN A 406 -9.87 -5.28 -7.75
C ASN A 406 -10.17 -3.78 -7.65
N LYS A 407 -9.15 -2.96 -7.83
CA LYS A 407 -9.25 -1.50 -7.74
C LYS A 407 -10.22 -0.88 -8.76
N THR A 408 -10.44 -1.53 -9.91
CA THR A 408 -11.32 -1.02 -10.98
C THR A 408 -12.81 -1.29 -10.70
N ARG A 409 -13.13 -2.14 -9.72
CA ARG A 409 -14.50 -2.54 -9.37
C ARG A 409 -15.07 -1.78 -8.17
N ALA A 410 -14.81 -0.47 -8.10
CA ALA A 410 -15.29 0.34 -6.97
C ALA A 410 -16.83 0.43 -6.93
N ASP A 411 -17.48 0.52 -8.09
CA ASP A 411 -18.95 0.61 -8.16
C ASP A 411 -19.61 -0.71 -7.75
N ASP A 412 -19.08 -1.86 -8.17
CA ASP A 412 -19.54 -3.17 -7.71
C ASP A 412 -19.46 -3.32 -6.18
N ARG A 413 -18.42 -2.72 -5.55
CA ARG A 413 -18.32 -2.71 -4.08
C ARG A 413 -19.34 -1.80 -3.42
N LYS A 414 -19.73 -0.69 -4.05
CA LYS A 414 -20.81 0.17 -3.55
C LYS A 414 -22.15 -0.59 -3.54
N ASP A 415 -22.46 -1.26 -4.66
CA ASP A 415 -23.68 -2.06 -4.77
C ASP A 415 -23.68 -3.23 -3.76
N TRP A 416 -22.53 -3.87 -3.58
CA TRP A 416 -22.35 -4.92 -2.58
C TRP A 416 -22.60 -4.41 -1.16
N LEU A 417 -22.06 -3.25 -0.80
CA LEU A 417 -22.25 -2.61 0.51
C LEU A 417 -23.66 -2.03 0.70
N ALA A 418 -24.35 -1.65 -0.38
CA ALA A 418 -25.75 -1.20 -0.31
C ALA A 418 -26.69 -2.30 0.16
N ASN A 419 -26.34 -3.57 -0.10
CA ASN A 419 -27.09 -4.76 0.33
C ASN A 419 -26.58 -5.34 1.66
N TYR A 420 -25.88 -4.54 2.47
CA TYR A 420 -25.31 -4.98 3.74
C TYR A 420 -26.40 -5.38 4.73
N ASP A 421 -26.29 -6.60 5.24
CA ASP A 421 -27.08 -7.12 6.35
C ASP A 421 -26.16 -7.46 7.53
N LYS A 422 -26.35 -6.77 8.65
CA LYS A 422 -25.55 -6.96 9.87
C LYS A 422 -25.72 -8.34 10.51
N ASP A 423 -26.82 -9.02 10.26
CA ASP A 423 -27.15 -10.32 10.84
C ASP A 423 -26.74 -11.50 9.94
N ALA A 424 -26.31 -11.21 8.71
CA ALA A 424 -25.79 -12.21 7.76
C ALA A 424 -24.35 -12.59 8.10
N VAL A 425 -24.17 -13.50 9.06
CA VAL A 425 -22.86 -13.99 9.52
C VAL A 425 -22.62 -15.44 9.12
N LEU A 426 -21.35 -15.85 9.07
CA LEU A 426 -20.99 -17.25 8.86
C LEU A 426 -21.49 -18.12 10.03
N ASN A 427 -22.05 -19.30 9.70
CA ASN A 427 -22.38 -20.27 10.72
C ASN A 427 -21.11 -20.90 11.30
N PRO A 428 -20.82 -20.73 12.61
CA PRO A 428 -19.59 -21.21 13.24
C PRO A 428 -19.50 -22.74 13.34
N ASP A 429 -20.59 -23.46 13.09
CA ASP A 429 -20.62 -24.94 13.15
C ASP A 429 -20.33 -25.60 11.79
N ASN A 430 -20.28 -24.80 10.72
CA ASN A 430 -19.87 -25.29 9.42
C ASN A 430 -18.36 -25.59 9.41
N ASN A 431 -17.98 -26.77 8.89
CA ASN A 431 -16.58 -27.13 8.67
C ASN A 431 -16.06 -26.76 7.29
N LYS A 432 -16.91 -26.20 6.43
CA LYS A 432 -16.58 -25.68 5.09
C LYS A 432 -17.33 -24.38 4.83
N VAL A 433 -16.65 -23.49 4.15
CA VAL A 433 -17.19 -22.18 3.75
C VAL A 433 -16.73 -21.91 2.32
N SER A 434 -17.60 -21.43 1.46
CA SER A 434 -17.22 -20.99 0.12
C SER A 434 -16.52 -19.63 0.16
N PHE A 435 -15.74 -19.29 -0.88
CA PHE A 435 -15.11 -17.95 -0.92
C PHE A 435 -16.15 -16.84 -1.04
N GLU A 436 -17.24 -17.07 -1.77
CA GLU A 436 -18.37 -16.15 -1.86
C GLU A 436 -19.08 -15.96 -0.52
N ASP A 437 -19.35 -17.04 0.24
CA ASP A 437 -19.91 -16.90 1.59
C ASP A 437 -18.98 -16.15 2.52
N PHE A 438 -17.67 -16.40 2.45
CA PHE A 438 -16.69 -15.65 3.22
C PHE A 438 -16.69 -14.16 2.87
N THR A 439 -16.78 -13.80 1.58
CA THR A 439 -16.86 -12.39 1.18
C THR A 439 -18.16 -11.74 1.63
N ASP A 440 -19.29 -12.41 1.46
CA ASP A 440 -20.61 -11.82 1.65
C ASP A 440 -21.13 -11.88 3.09
N ARG A 441 -20.52 -12.71 3.96
CA ARG A 441 -20.93 -12.88 5.35
C ARG A 441 -19.83 -12.64 6.39
N GLU A 442 -18.61 -12.35 5.97
CA GLU A 442 -17.51 -12.00 6.87
C GLU A 442 -16.77 -10.76 6.38
N MET A 443 -16.22 -10.75 5.15
CA MET A 443 -15.48 -9.61 4.62
C MET A 443 -16.35 -8.34 4.47
N ILE A 444 -17.65 -8.49 4.22
CA ILE A 444 -18.55 -7.35 4.08
C ILE A 444 -18.62 -6.53 5.37
N HIS A 445 -18.57 -7.18 6.53
CA HIS A 445 -18.59 -6.49 7.82
C HIS A 445 -17.33 -5.64 8.02
N PHE A 446 -16.15 -6.18 7.65
CA PHE A 446 -14.93 -5.38 7.63
C PHE A 446 -15.04 -4.19 6.66
N SER A 447 -15.56 -4.41 5.46
CA SER A 447 -15.67 -3.38 4.42
C SER A 447 -16.59 -2.25 4.83
N LYS A 448 -17.70 -2.57 5.50
CA LYS A 448 -18.61 -1.59 6.10
C LYS A 448 -17.93 -0.80 7.21
N TYR A 449 -17.30 -1.49 8.15
CA TYR A 449 -16.55 -0.88 9.25
C TYR A 449 -15.38 -0.01 8.75
N ASP A 450 -14.69 -0.43 7.67
CA ASP A 450 -13.62 0.36 7.06
C ASP A 450 -14.14 1.71 6.53
N CYS A 451 -15.32 1.74 5.93
CA CYS A 451 -15.97 3.00 5.54
C CYS A 451 -16.33 3.86 6.75
N GLU A 452 -16.89 3.28 7.80
CA GLU A 452 -17.33 4.00 9.01
C GLU A 452 -16.15 4.61 9.78
N ARG A 453 -15.01 3.91 9.87
CA ARG A 453 -13.84 4.42 10.59
C ARG A 453 -12.96 5.36 9.76
N SER A 454 -12.98 5.22 8.43
CA SER A 454 -12.03 5.91 7.54
C SER A 454 -12.62 7.17 6.92
N ILE A 455 -13.94 7.21 6.69
CA ILE A 455 -14.65 8.35 6.12
C ILE A 455 -15.21 9.23 7.24
N PRO A 456 -14.99 10.56 7.21
CA PRO A 456 -15.62 11.45 8.19
C PRO A 456 -17.15 11.35 8.17
N ASN A 457 -17.77 11.31 9.34
CA ASN A 457 -19.22 11.29 9.45
C ASN A 457 -19.82 12.63 8.96
N LEU A 458 -20.91 12.55 8.22
CA LEU A 458 -21.57 13.71 7.61
C LEU A 458 -22.05 14.73 8.66
N VAL A 459 -22.51 14.27 9.82
CA VAL A 459 -23.09 15.13 10.87
C VAL A 459 -22.01 15.89 11.63
N ASP A 460 -21.00 15.19 12.18
CA ASP A 460 -20.00 15.80 13.05
C ASP A 460 -18.61 16.03 12.41
N GLY A 461 -18.38 15.49 11.22
CA GLY A 461 -17.11 15.62 10.50
C GLY A 461 -15.97 14.76 11.07
N TRP A 462 -16.23 13.95 12.09
CA TRP A 462 -15.21 13.13 12.74
C TRP A 462 -15.15 11.71 12.18
N LYS A 463 -13.93 11.18 12.09
CA LYS A 463 -13.70 9.74 12.00
C LYS A 463 -13.89 9.12 13.38
N THR A 464 -14.22 7.84 13.44
CA THR A 464 -14.46 7.12 14.70
C THR A 464 -13.34 7.32 15.73
N SER A 465 -12.07 7.22 15.34
CA SER A 465 -10.94 7.42 16.25
C SER A 465 -10.86 8.84 16.83
N LEU A 466 -11.18 9.86 16.01
CA LEU A 466 -11.19 11.26 16.45
C LEU A 466 -12.38 11.56 17.36
N ARG A 467 -13.53 10.93 17.10
CA ARG A 467 -14.72 11.02 17.96
C ARG A 467 -14.46 10.39 19.33
N LYS A 468 -13.72 9.27 19.38
CA LYS A 468 -13.27 8.66 20.64
C LYS A 468 -12.36 9.60 21.45
N ILE A 469 -11.45 10.32 20.80
CA ILE A 469 -10.60 11.33 21.44
C ILE A 469 -11.47 12.47 22.03
N LEU A 470 -12.40 12.98 21.24
CA LEU A 470 -13.30 14.05 21.68
C LEU A 470 -14.19 13.60 22.87
N TYR A 471 -14.74 12.39 22.78
CA TYR A 471 -15.53 11.79 23.86
C TYR A 471 -14.72 11.68 25.18
N ALA A 472 -13.52 11.17 25.12
CA ALA A 472 -12.66 11.06 26.28
C ALA A 472 -12.27 12.42 26.87
N ALA A 473 -12.01 13.42 26.00
CA ALA A 473 -11.73 14.79 26.42
C ALA A 473 -12.96 15.42 27.13
N PHE A 474 -14.17 15.20 26.64
CA PHE A 474 -15.42 15.64 27.27
C PHE A 474 -15.67 14.91 28.59
N LYS A 475 -15.54 13.59 28.61
CA LYS A 475 -15.71 12.76 29.82
C LYS A 475 -14.77 13.18 30.96
N ARG A 476 -13.52 13.53 30.60
CA ARG A 476 -12.52 14.03 31.55
C ARG A 476 -12.77 15.49 31.95
N ASN A 477 -13.62 16.23 31.28
CA ASN A 477 -13.73 17.68 31.39
C ASN A 477 -12.34 18.37 31.25
N LEU A 478 -11.68 18.13 30.13
CA LEU A 478 -10.25 18.44 29.90
C LEU A 478 -9.99 19.95 29.75
N ILE A 479 -10.13 20.70 30.85
CA ILE A 479 -9.85 22.14 30.94
C ILE A 479 -8.41 22.45 31.34
N SER A 480 -7.74 21.52 32.03
CA SER A 480 -6.33 21.61 32.41
C SER A 480 -5.43 20.87 31.43
N GLU A 481 -4.18 21.29 31.35
CA GLU A 481 -3.18 20.70 30.45
C GLU A 481 -2.84 19.25 30.83
N ILE A 482 -2.72 18.40 29.81
CA ILE A 482 -2.30 17.01 29.93
C ILE A 482 -1.29 16.68 28.83
N LYS A 483 -0.31 15.82 29.09
CA LYS A 483 0.58 15.31 28.05
C LYS A 483 -0.20 14.52 27.00
N VAL A 484 0.14 14.68 25.74
CA VAL A 484 -0.52 13.91 24.64
C VAL A 484 -0.49 12.42 24.90
N ALA A 485 0.65 11.86 25.30
CA ALA A 485 0.77 10.44 25.65
C ALA A 485 -0.15 10.00 26.81
N GLN A 486 -0.34 10.86 27.83
CA GLN A 486 -1.26 10.58 28.93
C GLN A 486 -2.73 10.63 28.49
N LEU A 487 -3.09 11.59 27.62
CA LEU A 487 -4.43 11.65 27.05
C LEU A 487 -4.71 10.40 26.20
N ALA A 488 -3.75 9.94 25.39
CA ALA A 488 -3.90 8.73 24.60
C ALA A 488 -4.20 7.50 25.49
N GLY A 489 -3.51 7.34 26.61
CA GLY A 489 -3.82 6.30 27.59
C GLY A 489 -5.24 6.40 28.14
N TYR A 490 -5.67 7.61 28.51
CA TYR A 490 -7.02 7.86 29.01
C TYR A 490 -8.11 7.56 27.96
N VAL A 491 -7.87 7.96 26.68
CA VAL A 491 -8.76 7.65 25.56
C VAL A 491 -8.88 6.14 25.40
N SER A 492 -7.76 5.42 25.38
CA SER A 492 -7.74 3.97 25.23
C SER A 492 -8.56 3.25 26.31
N GLU A 493 -8.38 3.66 27.57
CA GLU A 493 -9.09 3.08 28.72
C GLU A 493 -10.61 3.31 28.65
N HIS A 494 -11.05 4.53 28.28
CA HIS A 494 -12.44 4.96 28.46
C HIS A 494 -13.30 4.90 27.19
N SER A 495 -12.70 4.68 26.01
CA SER A 495 -13.43 4.64 24.75
C SER A 495 -13.35 3.29 24.03
N GLY A 496 -12.79 2.26 24.66
CA GLY A 496 -12.63 0.96 24.02
C GLY A 496 -11.77 1.02 22.75
N TYR A 497 -10.72 1.86 22.73
CA TYR A 497 -9.83 1.94 21.57
C TYR A 497 -8.85 0.77 21.54
N HIS A 498 -8.90 -0.05 20.47
CA HIS A 498 -8.16 -1.32 20.35
C HIS A 498 -7.01 -1.29 19.34
N HIS A 499 -6.68 -0.11 18.78
CA HIS A 499 -5.60 0.03 17.79
C HIS A 499 -4.31 0.58 18.41
N GLY A 500 -3.24 0.67 17.61
CA GLY A 500 -1.94 1.10 18.09
C GLY A 500 -1.91 2.52 18.68
N GLU A 501 -1.22 2.70 19.78
CA GLU A 501 -1.06 3.97 20.52
C GLU A 501 -0.53 5.10 19.61
N ALA A 502 0.40 4.80 18.69
CA ALA A 502 0.94 5.80 17.77
C ALA A 502 -0.13 6.44 16.88
N SER A 503 -1.15 5.68 16.46
CA SER A 503 -2.28 6.22 15.68
C SER A 503 -3.12 7.18 16.50
N LEU A 504 -3.34 6.86 17.77
CA LEU A 504 -4.09 7.70 18.71
C LEU A 504 -3.35 9.00 19.03
N ASN A 505 -2.04 8.91 19.30
CA ASN A 505 -1.18 10.08 19.48
C ASN A 505 -1.19 10.99 18.26
N GLY A 506 -1.08 10.43 17.06
CA GLY A 506 -1.19 11.18 15.80
C GLY A 506 -2.55 11.85 15.61
N GLY A 507 -3.63 11.20 16.04
CA GLY A 507 -4.98 11.76 16.04
C GLY A 507 -5.11 12.97 16.97
N ILE A 508 -4.63 12.88 18.20
CA ILE A 508 -4.62 13.97 19.18
C ILE A 508 -3.81 15.17 18.64
N VAL A 509 -2.62 14.92 18.11
CA VAL A 509 -1.78 15.96 17.52
C VAL A 509 -2.51 16.63 16.34
N GLY A 510 -3.10 15.86 15.45
CA GLY A 510 -3.86 16.37 14.30
C GLY A 510 -5.04 17.24 14.70
N MET A 511 -5.80 16.88 15.77
CA MET A 511 -6.93 17.68 16.28
C MET A 511 -6.51 19.00 16.94
N ALA A 512 -5.25 19.12 17.34
CA ALA A 512 -4.71 20.32 17.98
C ALA A 512 -3.98 21.26 17.00
N GLN A 513 -3.55 20.78 15.83
CA GLN A 513 -2.82 21.60 14.86
C GLN A 513 -3.65 22.79 14.37
N GLU A 514 -3.02 23.98 14.29
CA GLU A 514 -3.68 25.26 13.99
C GLU A 514 -3.02 26.05 12.84
N PHE A 515 -2.00 25.48 12.18
CA PHE A 515 -1.36 26.16 11.05
C PHE A 515 -2.24 26.13 9.79
N ILE A 516 -2.06 27.08 8.87
CA ILE A 516 -2.79 27.13 7.59
C ILE A 516 -2.59 25.82 6.80
N GLY A 517 -3.70 25.16 6.47
CA GLY A 517 -3.74 23.85 5.81
C GLY A 517 -3.93 22.68 6.78
N SER A 518 -4.07 22.97 8.10
CA SER A 518 -4.54 22.02 9.11
C SER A 518 -6.03 22.28 9.44
N ASN A 519 -6.40 22.48 10.72
CA ASN A 519 -7.78 22.78 11.08
C ASN A 519 -8.07 24.28 10.97
N ASN A 520 -9.25 24.65 10.44
CA ASN A 520 -9.76 26.02 10.56
C ASN A 520 -10.19 26.31 12.01
N ILE A 521 -10.77 25.29 12.67
CA ILE A 521 -11.09 25.33 14.11
C ILE A 521 -10.53 24.05 14.73
N ASN A 522 -9.48 24.18 15.51
CA ASN A 522 -8.89 23.05 16.24
C ASN A 522 -9.69 22.76 17.51
N ALA A 523 -10.06 21.50 17.70
CA ALA A 523 -10.82 21.05 18.88
C ALA A 523 -9.99 20.98 20.15
N LEU A 524 -8.69 20.78 20.01
CA LEU A 524 -7.71 20.73 21.09
C LEU A 524 -6.69 21.87 20.89
N LEU A 525 -6.06 22.32 21.98
CA LEU A 525 -5.02 23.36 21.91
C LEU A 525 -3.63 22.76 21.78
N PRO A 526 -2.77 23.30 20.89
CA PRO A 526 -1.38 22.89 20.75
C PRO A 526 -0.50 23.60 21.78
N LEU A 527 -0.12 22.91 22.84
CA LEU A 527 0.75 23.45 23.90
C LEU A 527 2.15 22.82 23.80
N GLY A 528 2.99 23.45 22.97
CA GLY A 528 4.30 22.98 22.57
C GLY A 528 4.46 22.94 21.05
N GLN A 529 5.38 22.12 20.54
CA GLN A 529 5.64 21.99 19.11
C GLN A 529 4.76 20.89 18.48
N PHE A 530 3.67 21.29 17.87
CA PHE A 530 2.71 20.41 17.21
C PHE A 530 2.91 20.27 15.70
N GLY A 531 4.05 20.70 15.19
CA GLY A 531 4.37 20.67 13.77
C GLY A 531 4.12 22.02 13.08
N THR A 532 4.65 22.14 11.87
CA THR A 532 4.59 23.38 11.09
C THR A 532 3.98 23.15 9.71
N ARG A 533 3.46 24.22 9.12
CA ARG A 533 2.97 24.23 7.74
C ARG A 533 4.04 23.73 6.76
N LEU A 534 5.30 24.12 6.96
CA LEU A 534 6.42 23.77 6.07
C LEU A 534 6.61 22.25 5.93
N LYS A 535 6.37 21.49 7.00
CA LYS A 535 6.48 20.03 7.03
C LYS A 535 5.13 19.32 7.01
N GLY A 536 4.03 20.07 6.84
CA GLY A 536 2.68 19.50 6.88
C GLY A 536 2.36 18.82 8.22
N GLY A 537 2.90 19.37 9.31
CA GLY A 537 2.67 18.87 10.68
C GLY A 537 3.49 17.64 11.08
N LYS A 538 4.34 17.11 10.19
CA LYS A 538 5.15 15.90 10.46
C LYS A 538 6.36 16.14 11.38
N ASP A 539 6.66 17.37 11.66
CA ASP A 539 7.74 17.84 12.54
C ASP A 539 7.25 18.13 13.96
N SER A 540 6.11 17.57 14.36
CA SER A 540 5.66 17.63 15.75
C SER A 540 6.69 16.97 16.68
N ALA A 541 6.86 17.54 17.88
CA ALA A 541 7.69 16.90 18.91
C ALA A 541 7.04 15.61 19.40
N SER A 542 7.83 14.76 20.09
CA SER A 542 7.30 13.51 20.64
C SER A 542 6.19 13.80 21.66
N GLU A 543 5.16 12.99 21.61
CA GLU A 543 3.93 13.03 22.42
C GLU A 543 4.17 13.05 23.93
N ARG A 544 5.37 12.64 24.37
CA ARG A 544 5.80 12.64 25.78
C ARG A 544 6.16 14.04 26.30
N TYR A 545 6.40 15.00 25.41
CA TYR A 545 6.92 16.33 25.74
C TYR A 545 5.93 17.45 25.48
N ILE A 546 4.88 17.21 24.69
CA ILE A 546 3.87 18.21 24.32
C ILE A 546 2.58 17.99 25.10
N PHE A 547 1.86 19.08 25.35
CA PHE A 547 0.64 19.09 26.15
C PHE A 547 -0.55 19.55 25.30
N THR A 548 -1.73 19.21 25.75
CA THR A 548 -2.97 19.65 25.13
C THR A 548 -4.07 19.83 26.17
N LYS A 549 -5.12 20.54 25.79
CA LYS A 549 -6.40 20.66 26.50
C LYS A 549 -7.50 21.00 25.50
N LEU A 550 -8.76 20.91 25.93
CA LEU A 550 -9.88 21.35 25.10
C LEU A 550 -9.73 22.84 24.75
N ASN A 551 -9.98 23.14 23.47
CA ASN A 551 -10.19 24.52 23.07
C ASN A 551 -11.56 25.00 23.62
N ALA A 552 -11.62 26.21 24.17
CA ALA A 552 -12.86 26.77 24.74
C ALA A 552 -14.03 26.77 23.74
N ILE A 553 -13.75 27.04 22.45
CA ILE A 553 -14.75 27.04 21.39
C ILE A 553 -15.38 25.66 21.15
N THR A 554 -14.70 24.57 21.50
CA THR A 554 -15.18 23.22 21.25
C THR A 554 -16.51 22.96 21.95
N ARG A 555 -16.66 23.40 23.20
CA ARG A 555 -17.93 23.25 23.94
C ARG A 555 -19.00 24.28 23.54
N ALA A 556 -18.64 25.33 22.81
CA ALA A 556 -19.62 26.19 22.16
C ALA A 556 -20.18 25.53 20.87
N ILE A 557 -19.32 24.79 20.15
CA ILE A 557 -19.72 24.06 18.93
C ILE A 557 -20.52 22.78 19.30
N TYR A 558 -20.11 22.08 20.35
CA TYR A 558 -20.76 20.86 20.88
C TYR A 558 -21.32 21.13 22.27
N PRO A 559 -22.56 21.64 22.40
CA PRO A 559 -23.15 22.07 23.67
C PRO A 559 -23.23 20.91 24.66
N LYS A 560 -22.86 21.17 25.92
CA LYS A 560 -22.85 20.14 26.97
C LYS A 560 -24.25 19.54 27.25
N LEU A 561 -25.30 20.35 27.09
CA LEU A 561 -26.69 19.90 27.32
C LEU A 561 -27.14 18.83 26.32
N ASP A 562 -26.52 18.77 25.14
CA ASP A 562 -26.85 17.77 24.13
C ASP A 562 -26.30 16.39 24.50
N ASP A 563 -25.27 16.31 25.38
CA ASP A 563 -24.65 15.04 25.77
C ASP A 563 -25.66 14.03 26.33
N ASP A 564 -26.74 14.51 26.99
CA ASP A 564 -27.75 13.63 27.62
C ASP A 564 -28.74 13.01 26.61
N VAL A 565 -28.84 13.55 25.41
CA VAL A 565 -29.77 13.08 24.37
C VAL A 565 -29.09 12.32 23.25
N LEU A 566 -27.75 12.23 23.25
CA LEU A 566 -26.99 11.48 22.26
C LEU A 566 -27.13 9.97 22.46
N TYR A 567 -27.15 9.23 21.34
CA TYR A 567 -27.10 7.77 21.36
C TYR A 567 -25.65 7.28 21.49
N TYR A 568 -25.31 6.77 22.67
CA TYR A 568 -23.96 6.25 22.95
C TYR A 568 -23.86 4.77 22.58
N LEU A 569 -22.71 4.41 21.99
CA LEU A 569 -22.40 3.03 21.65
C LEU A 569 -21.99 2.22 22.88
N ASP A 570 -22.15 0.92 22.80
CA ASP A 570 -21.72 -0.05 23.81
C ASP A 570 -20.62 -0.95 23.21
N ASP A 571 -19.49 -1.01 23.88
CA ASP A 571 -18.37 -1.89 23.55
C ASP A 571 -18.12 -2.86 24.71
N ASP A 572 -18.63 -4.09 24.61
CA ASP A 572 -18.51 -5.15 25.62
C ASP A 572 -19.07 -4.75 27.00
N GLY A 573 -20.13 -3.96 27.05
CA GLY A 573 -20.74 -3.46 28.27
C GLY A 573 -20.14 -2.15 28.80
N LEU A 574 -19.18 -1.57 28.08
CA LEU A 574 -18.64 -0.24 28.32
C LEU A 574 -19.36 0.78 27.44
N LYS A 575 -20.01 1.77 28.06
CA LYS A 575 -20.54 2.93 27.33
C LYS A 575 -19.36 3.74 26.77
N VAL A 576 -19.31 3.86 25.43
CA VAL A 576 -18.25 4.55 24.69
C VAL A 576 -18.78 5.79 23.98
N GLU A 577 -18.11 6.29 22.95
CA GLU A 577 -18.50 7.49 22.21
C GLU A 577 -19.91 7.38 21.63
N PRO A 578 -20.58 8.52 21.37
CA PRO A 578 -21.87 8.50 20.67
C PRO A 578 -21.67 8.14 19.19
N GLU A 579 -22.74 7.70 18.54
CA GLU A 579 -22.75 7.42 17.10
C GLU A 579 -22.28 8.64 16.29
N TYR A 580 -22.69 9.84 16.68
CA TYR A 580 -22.19 11.14 16.23
C TYR A 580 -22.46 12.20 17.29
N TYR A 581 -21.72 13.30 17.24
CA TYR A 581 -22.05 14.54 17.94
C TYR A 581 -22.90 15.44 17.03
N ALA A 582 -23.69 16.35 17.62
CA ALA A 582 -24.47 17.33 16.87
C ALA A 582 -23.84 18.74 17.02
N PRO A 583 -22.90 19.14 16.15
CA PRO A 583 -22.30 20.45 16.21
C PRO A 583 -23.30 21.52 15.74
N ILE A 584 -23.24 22.72 16.34
CA ILE A 584 -24.10 23.85 15.94
C ILE A 584 -23.77 24.43 14.55
N ILE A 585 -22.61 24.10 14.01
CA ILE A 585 -22.16 24.41 12.64
C ILE A 585 -21.60 23.15 11.98
N PRO A 586 -21.73 22.98 10.67
CA PRO A 586 -21.28 21.77 9.98
C PRO A 586 -19.74 21.68 9.92
N MET A 587 -19.16 21.04 10.93
CA MET A 587 -17.70 20.93 11.07
C MET A 587 -17.03 20.21 9.90
N ILE A 588 -17.75 19.34 9.19
CA ILE A 588 -17.26 18.70 7.97
C ILE A 588 -16.96 19.71 6.85
N LEU A 589 -17.68 20.85 6.80
CA LEU A 589 -17.39 21.95 5.87
C LEU A 589 -16.36 22.92 6.44
N VAL A 590 -16.31 23.09 7.75
CA VAL A 590 -15.35 23.99 8.41
C VAL A 590 -13.92 23.46 8.27
N ASN A 591 -13.69 22.21 8.69
CA ASN A 591 -12.35 21.61 8.72
C ASN A 591 -12.06 20.72 7.51
N GLY A 592 -13.07 20.46 6.66
CA GLY A 592 -12.91 19.52 5.58
C GLY A 592 -12.61 18.10 6.07
N GLY A 593 -11.91 17.35 5.27
CA GLY A 593 -11.43 16.02 5.64
C GLY A 593 -11.17 15.15 4.43
N LYS A 594 -10.41 14.08 4.66
CA LYS A 594 -10.13 13.07 3.64
C LYS A 594 -10.23 11.68 4.24
N GLY A 595 -10.91 10.80 3.54
CA GLY A 595 -11.05 9.41 3.94
C GLY A 595 -11.18 8.50 2.74
N ILE A 596 -10.57 7.32 2.84
CA ILE A 596 -10.66 6.27 1.82
C ILE A 596 -11.14 5.01 2.53
N GLY A 597 -12.31 4.54 2.15
CA GLY A 597 -12.89 3.29 2.60
C GLY A 597 -13.06 2.30 1.45
N THR A 598 -13.72 1.20 1.70
CA THR A 598 -13.98 0.16 0.70
C THR A 598 -15.08 0.62 -0.27
N GLY A 599 -14.72 0.87 -1.53
CA GLY A 599 -15.65 1.32 -2.57
C GLY A 599 -15.97 2.81 -2.53
N PHE A 600 -15.69 3.52 -1.44
CA PHE A 600 -16.00 4.93 -1.22
C PHE A 600 -14.76 5.73 -0.86
N SER A 601 -14.77 6.99 -1.24
CA SER A 601 -13.77 7.96 -0.79
C SER A 601 -14.42 9.32 -0.59
N TYR A 602 -13.89 10.09 0.34
CA TYR A 602 -14.30 11.46 0.61
C TYR A 602 -13.08 12.36 0.63
N GLU A 603 -13.19 13.52 -0.03
CA GLU A 603 -12.20 14.60 0.03
C GLU A 603 -12.96 15.92 0.07
N GLY A 604 -13.18 16.44 1.28
CA GLY A 604 -13.90 17.67 1.54
C GLY A 604 -12.95 18.86 1.64
N LEU A 605 -13.33 19.97 1.03
CA LEU A 605 -12.63 21.24 1.12
C LEU A 605 -12.99 21.96 2.43
N CYS A 606 -12.11 22.86 2.87
CA CYS A 606 -12.32 23.71 4.03
C CYS A 606 -12.97 25.03 3.59
N TYR A 607 -13.95 25.52 4.33
CA TYR A 607 -14.68 26.75 4.05
C TYR A 607 -14.60 27.73 5.22
N ASN A 608 -14.78 29.01 4.95
CA ASN A 608 -14.80 30.05 5.97
C ASN A 608 -15.94 29.83 6.96
N PRO A 609 -15.68 29.62 8.26
CA PRO A 609 -16.72 29.40 9.27
C PRO A 609 -17.73 30.56 9.36
N THR A 610 -17.29 31.81 9.18
CA THR A 610 -18.16 32.98 9.22
C THR A 610 -19.20 32.96 8.10
N GLN A 611 -18.78 32.62 6.87
CA GLN A 611 -19.69 32.52 5.73
C GLN A 611 -20.70 31.36 5.93
N ILE A 612 -20.26 30.23 6.50
CA ILE A 612 -21.15 29.12 6.87
C ILE A 612 -22.19 29.57 7.89
N ILE A 613 -21.77 30.31 8.93
CA ILE A 613 -22.67 30.84 9.97
C ILE A 613 -23.70 31.81 9.37
N ASP A 614 -23.27 32.70 8.48
CA ASP A 614 -24.18 33.66 7.83
C ASP A 614 -25.18 32.93 6.91
N CYS A 615 -24.74 31.92 6.17
CA CYS A 615 -25.63 31.05 5.40
C CYS A 615 -26.67 30.36 6.29
N LEU A 616 -26.26 29.77 7.42
CA LEU A 616 -27.16 29.13 8.38
C LEU A 616 -28.16 30.14 8.98
N LYS A 617 -27.71 31.34 9.35
CA LYS A 617 -28.60 32.41 9.84
C LYS A 617 -29.65 32.80 8.79
N CYS A 618 -29.28 32.86 7.50
CA CYS A 618 -30.23 33.12 6.42
C CYS A 618 -31.27 32.01 6.31
N LYS A 619 -30.81 30.75 6.31
CA LYS A 619 -31.70 29.56 6.24
C LYS A 619 -32.68 29.51 7.42
N LEU A 620 -32.21 29.77 8.65
CA LEU A 620 -33.06 29.82 9.84
C LEU A 620 -34.13 30.91 9.77
N LYS A 621 -33.88 31.98 9.04
CA LYS A 621 -34.83 33.09 8.81
C LYS A 621 -35.71 32.87 7.57
N GLY A 622 -35.64 31.68 6.92
CA GLY A 622 -36.36 31.39 5.68
C GLY A 622 -35.90 32.24 4.47
N LYS A 623 -34.67 32.75 4.49
CA LYS A 623 -34.09 33.59 3.43
C LYS A 623 -33.06 32.82 2.64
N GLU A 624 -32.94 33.10 1.34
CA GLU A 624 -31.83 32.62 0.54
C GLU A 624 -30.55 33.37 0.91
N TYR A 625 -29.43 32.67 0.93
CA TYR A 625 -28.11 33.25 1.13
C TYR A 625 -27.57 33.75 -0.22
N SER A 626 -27.37 35.03 -0.34
CA SER A 626 -26.90 35.70 -1.58
C SER A 626 -25.36 35.73 -1.72
N GLY A 627 -24.64 35.27 -0.72
CA GLY A 627 -23.17 35.24 -0.73
C GLY A 627 -22.60 33.97 -1.36
N ASP A 628 -21.40 34.07 -1.93
CA ASP A 628 -20.63 32.93 -2.42
C ASP A 628 -19.85 32.25 -1.28
N ILE A 629 -20.13 31.00 -0.99
CA ILE A 629 -19.32 30.21 -0.06
C ILE A 629 -18.18 29.59 -0.87
N LYS A 630 -16.99 30.16 -0.74
CA LYS A 630 -15.79 29.70 -1.45
C LYS A 630 -14.91 28.86 -0.53
N PRO A 631 -14.34 27.75 -1.04
CA PRO A 631 -13.34 27.01 -0.31
C PRO A 631 -12.02 27.79 -0.24
N TYR A 632 -11.23 27.51 0.80
CA TYR A 632 -9.88 28.04 0.95
C TYR A 632 -8.88 27.39 -0.01
#